data_bc45789f94de663b31546e18b8776a8c
#
_entry.id   bc45789f94de663b31546e18b8776a8c
#
_cell.length_a   1.000
_cell.length_b   1.000
_cell.length_c   1.000
_cell.angle_alpha   90.00
_cell.angle_beta   90.00
_cell.angle_gamma   90.00
#
_symmetry.space_group_name_H-M   'P 1'
#
loop_
_entity.id
_entity.type
_entity.pdbx_description
1 polymer ?
#
loop_
_entity_poly.entity_id
_entity_poly.type
_entity_poly.pdbx_seq_one_letter_code
_entity_poly.pdbx_strand_id
1 'polypeptide(L)'
;MPGFFEKEGSSVIKARIVESEMPMNAGIDPEGDAGYLLYGDALFRKHRKKGWAYVGSPAPALEAPVADTHAHLAMLSHPALSLARCAVVGVDFVCAMCDPAEGDECERTYRDLDIWRAEALRLLPEVFEATRRNVTAERESLEAQAHAAGKKHAGQAAEAAVLLESVAVDERACNLCWGAEPAIPHMRIACGVHPHVASQWDADMEAALLERLADPRTAALGEVGLDYHYDLSPRDVQQNVFRRQVQLAHVTGLPLVLHVRDAHEDAFRILEEEGWPEAGTLLHCCSVGPDELARWVERGAHVAFGGAVTFQRSDDLRASSAMVPAERLLTETDAPYMAPVPFRGIECGPEFTIFTAGRIAEVRGVAPGEARRALLQQMHDAGVAFLNREPTEWQRAHADIARDAR
;
A
#
# COMPACT_ATOMS: atom_id res chain seq x y z
N MET A 1 -15.51 -9.87 -20.77
CA MET A 1 -16.49 -8.80 -20.53
C MET A 1 -15.73 -7.57 -20.08
N PRO A 2 -15.57 -6.53 -20.88
CA PRO A 2 -14.95 -5.27 -20.48
C PRO A 2 -16.01 -4.40 -19.84
N GLY A 3 -16.12 -4.34 -18.57
CA GLY A 3 -17.20 -3.55 -17.97
C GLY A 3 -17.03 -3.12 -16.53
N PHE A 4 -16.09 -3.70 -15.80
CA PHE A 4 -15.97 -3.41 -14.37
C PHE A 4 -14.87 -2.40 -14.04
N PHE A 5 -13.82 -2.35 -14.85
CA PHE A 5 -12.69 -1.43 -14.62
C PHE A 5 -12.87 -0.04 -15.21
N GLU A 6 -13.55 0.09 -16.37
CA GLU A 6 -13.83 1.41 -16.94
C GLU A 6 -14.74 2.28 -16.04
N LYS A 7 -15.61 1.67 -15.21
CA LYS A 7 -16.47 2.45 -14.30
C LYS A 7 -15.77 2.86 -13.01
N GLU A 8 -14.85 2.05 -12.47
CA GLU A 8 -14.09 2.41 -11.28
C GLU A 8 -12.91 3.34 -11.64
N GLY A 9 -12.18 3.04 -12.70
CA GLY A 9 -11.11 3.91 -13.19
C GLY A 9 -11.59 5.29 -13.63
N SER A 10 -12.77 5.39 -14.27
CA SER A 10 -13.35 6.67 -14.69
C SER A 10 -13.81 7.55 -13.50
N SER A 11 -14.22 6.97 -12.39
CA SER A 11 -14.59 7.74 -11.20
C SER A 11 -13.37 8.20 -10.39
N VAL A 12 -12.33 7.38 -10.31
CA VAL A 12 -11.06 7.73 -9.69
C VAL A 12 -10.34 8.81 -10.51
N ILE A 13 -10.31 8.68 -11.85
CA ILE A 13 -9.71 9.68 -12.74
C ILE A 13 -10.45 11.02 -12.64
N LYS A 14 -11.80 11.02 -12.53
CA LYS A 14 -12.57 12.26 -12.35
C LYS A 14 -12.30 12.91 -11.01
N ALA A 15 -12.18 12.13 -9.93
CA ALA A 15 -11.79 12.65 -8.64
C ALA A 15 -10.40 13.30 -8.70
N ARG A 16 -9.43 12.64 -9.36
CA ARG A 16 -8.07 13.18 -9.55
C ARG A 16 -8.04 14.52 -10.27
N ILE A 17 -8.81 14.67 -11.36
CA ILE A 17 -8.83 15.91 -12.16
C ILE A 17 -9.38 17.07 -11.31
N VAL A 18 -10.40 16.83 -10.52
CA VAL A 18 -11.01 17.86 -9.66
C VAL A 18 -10.06 18.25 -8.52
N GLU A 19 -9.34 17.29 -7.95
CA GLU A 19 -8.43 17.51 -6.83
C GLU A 19 -7.12 18.19 -7.25
N SER A 20 -6.59 17.90 -8.44
CA SER A 20 -5.37 18.54 -8.97
C SER A 20 -5.54 20.02 -9.27
N GLU A 21 -6.77 20.51 -9.42
CA GLU A 21 -7.08 21.92 -9.67
C GLU A 21 -7.31 22.74 -8.38
N MET A 22 -7.34 22.08 -7.22
CA MET A 22 -7.57 22.76 -5.95
C MET A 22 -6.24 23.24 -5.33
N PRO A 23 -6.08 24.52 -5.02
CA PRO A 23 -4.88 24.98 -4.33
C PRO A 23 -4.81 24.34 -2.93
N MET A 24 -3.68 23.76 -2.59
CA MET A 24 -3.38 23.10 -1.31
C MET A 24 -3.62 23.98 -0.06
N ASN A 25 -3.83 25.30 -0.25
CA ASN A 25 -4.12 26.28 0.79
C ASN A 25 -5.57 26.79 0.81
N ALA A 26 -6.46 26.23 -0.02
CA ALA A 26 -7.89 26.50 0.17
C ALA A 26 -8.26 25.83 1.50
N GLY A 27 -8.69 26.61 2.46
CA GLY A 27 -9.11 26.09 3.77
C GLY A 27 -9.98 24.89 3.55
N ILE A 28 -9.59 23.77 4.12
CA ILE A 28 -10.18 22.46 3.89
C ILE A 28 -11.66 22.59 4.22
N ASP A 29 -12.49 22.65 3.18
CA ASP A 29 -13.93 22.67 3.32
C ASP A 29 -14.42 21.21 3.41
N PRO A 30 -14.78 20.74 4.61
CA PRO A 30 -15.28 19.39 4.77
C PRO A 30 -16.61 19.14 4.08
N GLU A 31 -17.28 20.18 3.59
CA GLU A 31 -18.53 20.09 2.86
C GLU A 31 -18.37 20.19 1.33
N GLY A 32 -17.12 20.40 0.84
CA GLY A 32 -16.83 20.46 -0.58
C GLY A 32 -17.11 19.16 -1.30
N ASP A 33 -17.53 19.27 -2.57
CA ASP A 33 -17.84 18.12 -3.45
C ASP A 33 -16.61 17.32 -3.89
N ALA A 34 -15.42 17.76 -3.55
CA ALA A 34 -14.19 17.05 -3.87
C ALA A 34 -13.99 15.86 -2.93
N GLY A 35 -13.21 14.90 -3.32
CA GLY A 35 -13.07 13.63 -2.65
C GLY A 35 -12.60 13.70 -1.19
N TYR A 36 -12.51 12.57 -0.54
CA TYR A 36 -12.07 12.41 0.86
C TYR A 36 -10.71 13.07 1.18
N LEU A 37 -9.90 13.34 0.18
CA LEU A 37 -8.59 14.00 0.30
C LEU A 37 -8.65 15.46 0.70
N LEU A 38 -9.81 16.06 0.71
CA LEU A 38 -10.02 17.41 1.21
C LEU A 38 -9.83 17.54 2.72
N TYR A 39 -9.91 16.43 3.43
CA TYR A 39 -9.61 16.41 4.85
C TYR A 39 -8.10 16.35 5.05
N GLY A 40 -7.51 17.45 5.51
CA GLY A 40 -6.09 17.51 5.89
C GLY A 40 -5.78 16.77 7.19
N ASP A 41 -6.57 15.77 7.53
CA ASP A 41 -6.38 14.94 8.72
C ASP A 41 -6.16 13.47 8.33
N ALA A 42 -5.77 12.65 9.29
CA ALA A 42 -5.58 11.21 9.13
C ALA A 42 -6.81 10.40 9.59
N LEU A 43 -7.97 11.02 9.70
CA LEU A 43 -9.19 10.30 10.03
C LEU A 43 -9.74 9.56 8.81
N PHE A 44 -10.20 8.35 9.06
CA PHE A 44 -10.79 7.52 8.02
C PHE A 44 -12.29 7.77 7.92
N ARG A 45 -12.72 8.34 6.78
CA ARG A 45 -14.11 8.68 6.51
C ARG A 45 -14.58 8.05 5.21
N LYS A 46 -15.88 7.93 5.07
CA LYS A 46 -16.51 7.43 3.85
C LYS A 46 -17.56 8.39 3.36
N HIS A 47 -17.61 8.65 2.05
CA HIS A 47 -18.64 9.47 1.44
C HIS A 47 -20.03 8.81 1.58
N ARG A 48 -20.99 9.58 2.04
CA ARG A 48 -22.39 9.19 2.17
C ARG A 48 -23.29 10.21 1.46
N LYS A 49 -24.58 9.89 1.30
CA LYS A 49 -25.54 10.78 0.63
C LYS A 49 -25.60 12.22 1.19
N LYS A 50 -25.16 12.42 2.42
CA LYS A 50 -25.16 13.73 3.13
C LYS A 50 -23.75 14.29 3.34
N GLY A 51 -22.74 13.81 2.59
CA GLY A 51 -21.35 14.22 2.74
C GLY A 51 -20.45 13.17 3.39
N TRP A 52 -19.24 13.56 3.76
CA TRP A 52 -18.27 12.70 4.42
C TRP A 52 -18.66 12.45 5.87
N ALA A 53 -18.63 11.21 6.27
CA ALA A 53 -18.98 10.78 7.61
C ALA A 53 -17.98 9.75 8.14
N TYR A 54 -17.73 9.83 9.43
CA TYR A 54 -17.05 8.79 10.16
C TYR A 54 -17.81 7.47 10.04
N VAL A 55 -17.11 6.34 9.89
CA VAL A 55 -17.77 5.08 9.54
C VAL A 55 -17.86 4.08 10.68
N GLY A 56 -17.67 4.45 11.90
CA GLY A 56 -17.92 3.58 13.05
C GLY A 56 -17.10 2.26 13.08
N SER A 57 -16.11 2.14 12.20
CA SER A 57 -15.13 1.05 12.26
C SER A 57 -13.81 1.70 12.60
N PRO A 58 -13.31 1.49 13.81
CA PRO A 58 -12.14 2.19 14.28
C PRO A 58 -10.92 1.81 13.44
N ALA A 59 -10.07 2.80 13.17
CA ALA A 59 -8.72 2.52 12.76
C ALA A 59 -8.03 1.69 13.86
N PRO A 60 -7.30 0.63 13.53
CA PRO A 60 -6.62 -0.16 14.54
C PRO A 60 -5.51 0.66 15.20
N ALA A 61 -5.56 0.79 16.52
CA ALA A 61 -4.44 1.30 17.30
C ALA A 61 -3.40 0.20 17.41
N LEU A 62 -2.43 0.20 16.53
CA LEU A 62 -1.38 -0.81 16.48
C LEU A 62 -0.26 -0.48 17.47
N GLU A 63 0.44 -1.48 17.98
CA GLU A 63 1.51 -1.33 18.97
C GLU A 63 2.91 -1.31 18.37
N ALA A 64 3.03 -1.39 17.05
CA ALA A 64 4.29 -1.35 16.32
C ALA A 64 4.11 -0.63 14.98
N PRO A 65 5.18 -0.11 14.35
CA PRO A 65 5.10 0.47 13.02
C PRO A 65 4.65 -0.55 11.98
N VAL A 66 4.18 -0.05 10.84
CA VAL A 66 3.75 -0.86 9.70
C VAL A 66 4.51 -0.42 8.45
N ALA A 67 4.84 -1.38 7.60
CA ALA A 67 5.43 -1.12 6.30
C ALA A 67 4.38 -1.35 5.20
N ASP A 68 4.27 -0.43 4.26
CA ASP A 68 3.59 -0.65 2.99
C ASP A 68 4.61 -1.07 1.93
N THR A 69 4.61 -2.36 1.58
CA THR A 69 5.61 -2.91 0.67
C THR A 69 5.26 -2.75 -0.80
N HIS A 70 4.08 -2.18 -1.12
CA HIS A 70 3.63 -2.02 -2.50
C HIS A 70 2.58 -0.91 -2.65
N ALA A 71 2.97 0.24 -3.21
CA ALA A 71 2.07 1.35 -3.48
C ALA A 71 2.47 2.13 -4.75
N HIS A 72 1.52 2.43 -5.62
CA HIS A 72 1.73 3.28 -6.80
C HIS A 72 1.59 4.76 -6.44
N LEU A 73 2.60 5.33 -5.78
CA LEU A 73 2.54 6.70 -5.25
C LEU A 73 2.28 7.76 -6.32
N ALA A 74 2.85 7.59 -7.52
CA ALA A 74 2.63 8.52 -8.63
C ALA A 74 1.17 8.53 -9.13
N MET A 75 0.40 7.49 -8.84
CA MET A 75 -1.01 7.39 -9.19
C MET A 75 -1.94 8.05 -8.17
N LEU A 76 -1.45 8.39 -6.98
CA LEU A 76 -2.25 9.07 -5.96
C LEU A 76 -2.56 10.51 -6.36
N SER A 77 -3.73 10.98 -5.96
CA SER A 77 -4.13 12.38 -6.13
C SER A 77 -3.21 13.32 -5.35
N HIS A 78 -2.86 12.97 -4.11
CA HIS A 78 -2.00 13.77 -3.23
C HIS A 78 -0.96 12.92 -2.48
N PRO A 79 0.14 12.50 -3.15
CA PRO A 79 1.14 11.63 -2.54
C PRO A 79 1.73 12.18 -1.24
N ALA A 80 2.07 13.48 -1.22
CA ALA A 80 2.65 14.12 -0.04
C ALA A 80 1.71 14.14 1.17
N LEU A 81 0.41 14.35 0.94
CA LEU A 81 -0.60 14.32 2.00
C LEU A 81 -0.78 12.89 2.53
N SER A 82 -0.81 11.89 1.66
CA SER A 82 -0.85 10.48 2.05
C SER A 82 0.37 10.10 2.90
N LEU A 83 1.57 10.51 2.50
CA LEU A 83 2.79 10.29 3.28
C LEU A 83 2.76 10.99 4.67
N ALA A 84 2.20 12.19 4.76
CA ALA A 84 2.01 12.86 6.04
C ALA A 84 1.01 12.13 6.94
N ARG A 85 -0.06 11.56 6.36
CA ARG A 85 -1.02 10.70 7.07
C ARG A 85 -0.37 9.39 7.54
N CYS A 86 0.47 8.78 6.70
CA CYS A 86 1.28 7.62 7.09
C CYS A 86 2.04 7.86 8.38
N ALA A 87 2.73 9.01 8.48
CA ALA A 87 3.45 9.40 9.68
C ALA A 87 2.56 9.47 10.93
N VAL A 88 1.33 9.96 10.78
CA VAL A 88 0.37 10.10 11.89
C VAL A 88 -0.16 8.75 12.35
N VAL A 89 -0.38 7.79 11.44
CA VAL A 89 -0.94 6.47 11.77
C VAL A 89 0.11 5.38 11.98
N GLY A 90 1.39 5.72 11.84
CA GLY A 90 2.51 4.81 12.12
C GLY A 90 2.92 3.90 10.98
N VAL A 91 2.70 4.33 9.74
CA VAL A 91 3.34 3.72 8.57
C VAL A 91 4.65 4.48 8.33
N ASP A 92 5.80 3.82 8.54
CA ASP A 92 7.11 4.45 8.51
C ASP A 92 8.00 3.99 7.33
N PHE A 93 7.51 3.05 6.53
CA PHE A 93 8.15 2.57 5.31
C PHE A 93 7.13 2.40 4.18
N VAL A 94 7.49 2.86 2.97
CA VAL A 94 6.69 2.69 1.76
C VAL A 94 7.59 2.32 0.58
N CYS A 95 7.25 1.25 -0.16
CA CYS A 95 7.87 0.93 -1.43
C CYS A 95 7.00 1.43 -2.59
N ALA A 96 7.51 2.39 -3.35
CA ALA A 96 6.84 2.94 -4.52
C ALA A 96 7.07 2.03 -5.74
N MET A 97 5.99 1.65 -6.42
CA MET A 97 6.04 0.89 -7.66
C MET A 97 6.13 1.80 -8.87
N CYS A 98 6.85 1.39 -9.91
CA CYS A 98 6.80 2.04 -11.21
C CYS A 98 7.15 1.08 -12.34
N ASP A 99 6.66 1.39 -13.53
CA ASP A 99 6.89 0.64 -14.77
C ASP A 99 7.43 1.61 -15.84
N PRO A 100 8.58 1.33 -16.45
CA PRO A 100 9.11 2.18 -17.52
C PRO A 100 8.15 2.35 -18.70
N ALA A 101 7.27 1.36 -18.94
CA ALA A 101 6.25 1.44 -19.99
C ALA A 101 5.12 2.44 -19.67
N GLU A 102 4.97 2.87 -18.42
CA GLU A 102 3.98 3.87 -18.00
C GLU A 102 4.48 5.33 -18.16
N GLY A 103 5.68 5.52 -18.72
CA GLY A 103 6.20 6.82 -19.10
C GLY A 103 6.16 7.84 -17.95
N ASP A 104 5.21 8.78 -18.03
CA ASP A 104 5.10 9.91 -17.08
C ASP A 104 4.98 9.48 -15.61
N GLU A 105 4.34 8.36 -15.28
CA GLU A 105 4.21 7.89 -13.89
C GLU A 105 5.54 7.38 -13.34
N CYS A 106 6.29 6.64 -14.14
CA CYS A 106 7.63 6.20 -13.79
C CYS A 106 8.57 7.41 -13.60
N GLU A 107 8.56 8.34 -14.54
CA GLU A 107 9.35 9.56 -14.46
C GLU A 107 9.03 10.37 -13.20
N ARG A 108 7.74 10.53 -12.88
CA ARG A 108 7.30 11.21 -11.66
C ARG A 108 7.81 10.53 -10.40
N THR A 109 7.79 9.20 -10.36
CA THR A 109 8.25 8.46 -9.18
C THR A 109 9.72 8.79 -8.90
N TYR A 110 10.60 8.74 -9.88
CA TYR A 110 12.02 9.03 -9.70
C TYR A 110 12.31 10.51 -9.45
N ARG A 111 11.61 11.41 -10.14
CA ARG A 111 11.81 12.87 -10.03
C ARG A 111 11.23 13.44 -8.74
N ASP A 112 10.02 13.00 -8.36
CA ASP A 112 9.23 13.69 -7.35
C ASP A 112 9.24 13.00 -5.97
N LEU A 113 9.83 11.82 -5.82
CA LEU A 113 9.85 11.07 -4.55
C LEU A 113 10.38 11.93 -3.39
N ASP A 114 11.52 12.59 -3.60
CA ASP A 114 12.12 13.47 -2.58
C ASP A 114 11.32 14.76 -2.39
N ILE A 115 10.66 15.25 -3.45
CA ILE A 115 9.75 16.41 -3.39
C ILE A 115 8.53 16.07 -2.54
N TRP A 116 7.89 14.93 -2.79
CA TRP A 116 6.75 14.48 -1.97
C TRP A 116 7.12 14.28 -0.51
N ARG A 117 8.32 13.75 -0.24
CA ARG A 117 8.84 13.61 1.13
C ARG A 117 9.02 14.97 1.80
N ALA A 118 9.65 15.92 1.13
CA ALA A 118 9.87 17.26 1.67
C ALA A 118 8.55 18.01 1.91
N GLU A 119 7.59 17.86 1.00
CA GLU A 119 6.26 18.43 1.14
C GLU A 119 5.48 17.77 2.29
N ALA A 120 5.54 16.45 2.41
CA ALA A 120 4.93 15.72 3.52
C ALA A 120 5.47 16.18 4.89
N LEU A 121 6.79 16.39 5.00
CA LEU A 121 7.40 16.96 6.21
C LEU A 121 6.84 18.35 6.54
N ARG A 122 6.58 19.17 5.52
CA ARG A 122 5.97 20.49 5.70
C ARG A 122 4.50 20.42 6.12
N LEU A 123 3.77 19.44 5.59
CA LEU A 123 2.35 19.22 5.88
C LEU A 123 2.12 18.54 7.24
N LEU A 124 3.06 17.74 7.71
CA LEU A 124 2.89 16.88 8.88
C LEU A 124 2.37 17.59 10.13
N PRO A 125 2.88 18.78 10.54
CA PRO A 125 2.35 19.48 11.72
C PRO A 125 0.88 19.87 11.56
N GLU A 126 0.47 20.27 10.35
CA GLU A 126 -0.91 20.66 10.07
C GLU A 126 -1.84 19.45 10.06
N VAL A 127 -1.44 18.35 9.39
CA VAL A 127 -2.18 17.08 9.37
C VAL A 127 -2.36 16.54 10.80
N PHE A 128 -1.31 16.58 11.60
CA PHE A 128 -1.33 16.13 12.98
C PHE A 128 -2.32 16.94 13.84
N GLU A 129 -2.24 18.27 13.78
CA GLU A 129 -3.13 19.15 14.53
C GLU A 129 -4.58 19.09 14.02
N ALA A 130 -4.77 18.97 12.71
CA ALA A 130 -6.10 18.76 12.13
C ALA A 130 -6.71 17.45 12.60
N THR A 131 -5.93 16.36 12.59
CA THR A 131 -6.36 15.04 13.09
C THR A 131 -6.78 15.14 14.55
N ARG A 132 -5.97 15.74 15.39
CA ARG A 132 -6.23 15.92 16.82
C ARG A 132 -7.49 16.72 17.10
N ARG A 133 -7.67 17.86 16.40
CA ARG A 133 -8.88 18.69 16.53
C ARG A 133 -10.13 17.94 16.13
N ASN A 134 -10.07 17.23 14.98
CA ASN A 134 -11.23 16.56 14.44
C ASN A 134 -11.62 15.30 15.24
N VAL A 135 -10.65 14.58 15.79
CA VAL A 135 -10.90 13.50 16.75
C VAL A 135 -11.62 14.04 17.99
N THR A 136 -11.15 15.15 18.53
CA THR A 136 -11.78 15.77 19.72
C THR A 136 -13.21 16.23 19.42
N ALA A 137 -13.41 16.92 18.30
CA ALA A 137 -14.73 17.40 17.89
C ALA A 137 -15.72 16.23 17.63
N GLU A 138 -15.28 15.17 16.98
CA GLU A 138 -16.09 13.98 16.76
C GLU A 138 -16.48 13.30 18.07
N ARG A 139 -15.54 13.18 19.01
CA ARG A 139 -15.83 12.65 20.36
C ARG A 139 -16.86 13.47 21.09
N GLU A 140 -16.71 14.79 21.14
CA GLU A 140 -17.66 15.70 21.79
C GLU A 140 -19.08 15.59 21.16
N SER A 141 -19.14 15.50 19.84
CA SER A 141 -20.38 15.30 19.08
C SER A 141 -21.06 13.97 19.45
N LEU A 142 -20.30 12.88 19.53
CA LEU A 142 -20.82 11.57 19.87
C LEU A 142 -21.23 11.46 21.34
N GLU A 143 -20.51 12.10 22.26
CA GLU A 143 -20.87 12.21 23.68
C GLU A 143 -22.20 12.96 23.85
N ALA A 144 -22.37 14.06 23.13
CA ALA A 144 -23.63 14.82 23.13
C ALA A 144 -24.81 14.01 22.59
N GLN A 145 -24.59 13.24 21.50
CA GLN A 145 -25.59 12.35 20.93
C GLN A 145 -25.95 11.20 21.91
N ALA A 146 -24.96 10.55 22.53
CA ALA A 146 -25.18 9.51 23.51
C ALA A 146 -25.97 10.01 24.72
N HIS A 147 -25.64 11.21 25.22
CA HIS A 147 -26.35 11.83 26.33
C HIS A 147 -27.80 12.19 25.97
N ALA A 148 -28.03 12.69 24.75
CA ALA A 148 -29.38 13.00 24.26
C ALA A 148 -30.21 11.71 24.02
N ALA A 149 -29.61 10.67 23.51
CA ALA A 149 -30.24 9.36 23.23
C ALA A 149 -30.57 8.61 24.51
N GLY A 150 -29.71 8.65 25.51
CA GLY A 150 -29.94 7.98 26.81
C GLY A 150 -31.21 8.46 27.54
N LYS A 151 -31.75 9.61 27.13
CA LYS A 151 -33.04 10.14 27.63
C LYS A 151 -34.28 9.67 26.85
N LYS A 152 -34.09 9.07 25.68
CA LYS A 152 -35.22 8.76 24.77
C LYS A 152 -35.22 7.34 24.19
N HIS A 153 -34.11 6.73 23.85
CA HIS A 153 -34.07 5.41 23.19
C HIS A 153 -32.75 4.66 23.48
N ALA A 154 -32.82 3.53 24.15
CA ALA A 154 -31.65 2.70 24.49
C ALA A 154 -30.81 2.23 23.28
N GLY A 155 -31.44 2.01 22.10
CA GLY A 155 -30.75 1.59 20.89
C GLY A 155 -29.79 2.64 20.31
N GLN A 156 -30.20 3.92 20.32
CA GLN A 156 -29.33 5.01 19.84
C GLN A 156 -28.17 5.29 20.80
N ALA A 157 -28.37 5.06 22.10
CA ALA A 157 -27.28 5.17 23.08
C ALA A 157 -26.21 4.10 22.88
N ALA A 158 -26.60 2.86 22.49
CA ALA A 158 -25.67 1.79 22.19
C ALA A 158 -24.85 2.07 20.90
N GLU A 159 -25.49 2.57 19.84
CA GLU A 159 -24.78 2.99 18.62
C GLU A 159 -23.78 4.12 18.90
N ALA A 160 -24.19 5.13 19.66
CA ALA A 160 -23.29 6.24 20.03
C ALA A 160 -22.11 5.75 20.90
N ALA A 161 -22.32 4.79 21.77
CA ALA A 161 -21.24 4.21 22.60
C ALA A 161 -20.19 3.49 21.73
N VAL A 162 -20.62 2.72 20.71
CA VAL A 162 -19.72 2.06 19.76
C VAL A 162 -18.91 3.10 18.98
N LEU A 163 -19.53 4.18 18.53
CA LEU A 163 -18.84 5.26 17.82
C LEU A 163 -17.84 6.00 18.72
N LEU A 164 -18.17 6.23 19.97
CA LEU A 164 -17.25 6.82 20.96
C LEU A 164 -16.04 5.94 21.21
N GLU A 165 -16.22 4.62 21.28
CA GLU A 165 -15.09 3.71 21.40
C GLU A 165 -14.22 3.75 20.14
N SER A 166 -14.81 3.85 18.96
CA SER A 166 -14.09 4.01 17.70
C SER A 166 -13.22 5.27 17.67
N VAL A 167 -13.79 6.42 18.08
CA VAL A 167 -13.06 7.69 18.17
C VAL A 167 -11.93 7.61 19.18
N ALA A 168 -12.13 6.95 20.31
CA ALA A 168 -11.07 6.76 21.30
C ALA A 168 -9.94 5.85 20.79
N VAL A 169 -10.22 4.92 19.91
CA VAL A 169 -9.19 4.11 19.23
C VAL A 169 -8.41 4.96 18.23
N ASP A 170 -9.10 5.77 17.42
CA ASP A 170 -8.43 6.69 16.50
C ASP A 170 -7.57 7.74 17.20
N GLU A 171 -8.05 8.28 18.32
CA GLU A 171 -7.24 9.17 19.17
C GLU A 171 -5.96 8.50 19.64
N ARG A 172 -6.02 7.22 20.04
CA ARG A 172 -4.83 6.44 20.41
C ARG A 172 -3.92 6.16 19.22
N ALA A 173 -4.49 5.79 18.07
CA ALA A 173 -3.74 5.57 16.84
C ALA A 173 -3.01 6.84 16.37
N CYS A 174 -3.69 7.99 16.48
CA CYS A 174 -3.11 9.29 16.15
C CYS A 174 -2.15 9.84 17.23
N ASN A 175 -2.30 9.42 18.48
CA ASN A 175 -1.34 9.79 19.55
C ASN A 175 -0.07 8.96 19.54
N LEU A 176 0.05 8.05 18.58
CA LEU A 176 1.10 7.77 18.17
C LEU A 176 1.93 6.84 18.17
N CYS A 177 2.18 6.46 17.39
CA CYS A 177 3.54 6.05 17.15
C CYS A 177 4.27 5.71 18.45
N TRP A 178 3.60 4.96 19.36
CA TRP A 178 4.25 4.25 20.48
C TRP A 178 5.24 5.11 21.29
N GLY A 179 4.97 6.40 21.41
CA GLY A 179 5.82 7.35 22.11
C GLY A 179 6.98 7.91 21.29
N ALA A 180 7.07 7.55 20.00
CA ALA A 180 7.96 8.20 19.05
C ALA A 180 7.28 9.41 18.40
N GLU A 181 8.06 10.40 17.98
CA GLU A 181 7.53 11.49 17.15
C GLU A 181 7.16 10.95 15.77
N PRO A 182 6.04 11.41 15.16
CA PRO A 182 5.67 11.05 13.81
C PRO A 182 6.79 11.34 12.81
N ALA A 183 7.17 10.35 12.04
CA ALA A 183 8.21 10.49 11.02
C ALA A 183 7.63 10.14 9.66
N ILE A 184 7.93 10.96 8.65
CA ILE A 184 7.58 10.65 7.27
C ILE A 184 8.22 9.32 6.86
N PRO A 185 7.49 8.43 6.20
CA PRO A 185 7.99 7.13 5.78
C PRO A 185 9.33 7.21 5.06
N HIS A 186 10.21 6.26 5.35
CA HIS A 186 11.33 5.98 4.47
C HIS A 186 10.79 5.34 3.19
N MET A 187 11.23 5.84 2.03
CA MET A 187 10.71 5.40 0.75
C MET A 187 11.79 4.72 -0.08
N ARG A 188 11.41 3.62 -0.73
CA ARG A 188 12.21 2.92 -1.73
C ARG A 188 11.38 2.77 -2.99
N ILE A 189 12.02 2.35 -4.08
CA ILE A 189 11.38 2.14 -5.39
C ILE A 189 11.56 0.67 -5.78
N ALA A 190 10.53 0.07 -6.37
CA ALA A 190 10.65 -1.13 -7.17
C ALA A 190 10.26 -0.78 -8.60
N CYS A 191 11.05 -1.24 -9.57
CA CYS A 191 10.85 -0.92 -10.97
C CYS A 191 10.94 -2.18 -11.82
N GLY A 192 9.93 -2.42 -12.65
CA GLY A 192 9.84 -3.58 -13.54
C GLY A 192 8.80 -3.38 -14.62
N VAL A 193 8.81 -4.23 -15.65
CA VAL A 193 7.81 -4.20 -16.71
C VAL A 193 6.71 -5.20 -16.38
N HIS A 194 5.52 -4.67 -16.13
CA HIS A 194 4.33 -5.42 -15.73
C HIS A 194 3.82 -6.33 -16.86
N PRO A 195 3.27 -7.51 -16.57
CA PRO A 195 2.76 -8.43 -17.59
C PRO A 195 1.71 -7.84 -18.52
N HIS A 196 0.93 -6.85 -18.08
CA HIS A 196 -0.07 -6.20 -18.93
C HIS A 196 0.55 -5.50 -20.15
N VAL A 197 1.74 -4.97 -20.00
CA VAL A 197 2.46 -4.21 -21.05
C VAL A 197 3.65 -4.96 -21.63
N ALA A 198 3.76 -6.26 -21.37
CA ALA A 198 4.84 -7.11 -21.86
C ALA A 198 5.02 -7.04 -23.39
N SER A 199 3.94 -6.79 -24.16
CA SER A 199 4.00 -6.59 -25.61
C SER A 199 4.80 -5.34 -26.05
N GLN A 200 5.12 -4.43 -25.13
CA GLN A 200 5.95 -3.26 -25.41
C GLN A 200 7.45 -3.51 -25.16
N TRP A 201 7.79 -4.71 -24.70
CA TRP A 201 9.17 -5.07 -24.42
C TRP A 201 10.01 -5.09 -25.70
N ASP A 202 11.06 -4.33 -25.74
CA ASP A 202 12.10 -4.30 -26.77
C ASP A 202 13.45 -3.92 -26.14
N ALA A 203 14.47 -3.69 -26.96
CA ALA A 203 15.81 -3.33 -26.51
C ALA A 203 15.85 -1.96 -25.82
N ASP A 204 15.03 -1.03 -26.27
CA ASP A 204 14.98 0.33 -25.68
C ASP A 204 14.29 0.28 -24.32
N MET A 205 13.22 -0.53 -24.17
CA MET A 205 12.55 -0.76 -22.89
C MET A 205 13.48 -1.44 -21.90
N GLU A 206 14.24 -2.46 -22.33
CA GLU A 206 15.23 -3.10 -21.46
C GLU A 206 16.33 -2.12 -21.01
N ALA A 207 16.78 -1.27 -21.90
CA ALA A 207 17.78 -0.24 -21.57
C ALA A 207 17.21 0.77 -20.55
N ALA A 208 15.97 1.25 -20.77
CA ALA A 208 15.29 2.14 -19.83
C ALA A 208 15.11 1.48 -18.45
N LEU A 209 14.73 0.20 -18.40
CA LEU A 209 14.63 -0.53 -17.14
C LEU A 209 15.98 -0.61 -16.43
N LEU A 210 17.06 -0.99 -17.13
CA LEU A 210 18.40 -1.08 -16.55
C LEU A 210 18.88 0.26 -15.98
N GLU A 211 18.55 1.35 -16.64
CA GLU A 211 18.83 2.70 -16.15
C GLU A 211 18.14 2.97 -14.80
N ARG A 212 16.86 2.59 -14.66
CA ARG A 212 16.10 2.70 -13.39
C ARG A 212 16.63 1.74 -12.31
N LEU A 213 17.02 0.53 -12.69
CA LEU A 213 17.60 -0.43 -11.74
C LEU A 213 18.97 0.03 -11.20
N ALA A 214 19.71 0.86 -11.95
CA ALA A 214 20.98 1.43 -11.50
C ALA A 214 20.83 2.53 -10.44
N ASP A 215 19.64 3.14 -10.30
CA ASP A 215 19.39 4.14 -9.25
C ASP A 215 19.46 3.46 -7.86
N PRO A 216 20.28 3.98 -6.92
CA PRO A 216 20.42 3.39 -5.59
C PRO A 216 19.13 3.41 -4.75
N ARG A 217 18.12 4.19 -5.13
CA ARG A 217 16.79 4.18 -4.50
C ARG A 217 15.96 2.96 -4.93
N THR A 218 16.31 2.33 -6.07
CA THR A 218 15.64 1.11 -6.53
C THR A 218 16.10 -0.08 -5.69
N ALA A 219 15.15 -0.66 -4.95
CA ALA A 219 15.39 -1.74 -4.00
C ALA A 219 15.05 -3.13 -4.54
N ALA A 220 14.23 -3.19 -5.59
CA ALA A 220 13.75 -4.44 -6.18
C ALA A 220 13.46 -4.28 -7.68
N LEU A 221 13.54 -5.39 -8.41
CA LEU A 221 13.04 -5.52 -9.76
C LEU A 221 11.58 -5.98 -9.67
N GLY A 222 10.66 -5.11 -10.00
CA GLY A 222 9.21 -5.35 -9.89
C GLY A 222 8.41 -4.07 -10.17
N GLU A 223 7.24 -4.26 -10.61
CA GLU A 223 6.34 -5.41 -10.59
C GLU A 223 6.51 -6.25 -11.86
N VAL A 224 6.81 -7.54 -11.72
CA VAL A 224 7.07 -8.44 -12.84
C VAL A 224 6.33 -9.75 -12.67
N GLY A 225 6.03 -10.46 -13.74
CA GLY A 225 5.38 -11.75 -13.61
C GLY A 225 4.39 -12.08 -14.72
N LEU A 226 3.24 -12.66 -14.34
CA LEU A 226 2.23 -13.17 -15.27
C LEU A 226 0.81 -12.82 -14.81
N ASP A 227 -0.03 -12.33 -15.73
CA ASP A 227 -1.46 -12.09 -15.50
C ASP A 227 -2.28 -12.76 -16.62
N TYR A 228 -2.89 -13.91 -16.29
CA TYR A 228 -3.78 -14.62 -17.21
C TYR A 228 -5.26 -14.30 -16.95
N HIS A 229 -5.54 -13.44 -15.99
CA HIS A 229 -6.88 -12.97 -15.71
C HIS A 229 -7.30 -11.87 -16.69
N TYR A 230 -6.48 -10.84 -16.84
CA TYR A 230 -6.72 -9.75 -17.78
C TYR A 230 -6.19 -10.06 -19.17
N ASP A 231 -5.10 -10.83 -19.28
CA ASP A 231 -4.53 -11.36 -20.52
C ASP A 231 -4.26 -10.24 -21.56
N LEU A 232 -3.78 -9.06 -21.10
CA LEU A 232 -3.61 -7.85 -21.92
C LEU A 232 -2.43 -7.94 -22.88
N SER A 233 -1.44 -8.79 -22.59
CA SER A 233 -0.38 -9.18 -23.52
C SER A 233 -0.47 -10.70 -23.76
N PRO A 234 -0.08 -11.22 -24.94
CA PRO A 234 -0.06 -12.66 -25.19
C PRO A 234 0.76 -13.41 -24.14
N ARG A 235 0.27 -14.57 -23.68
CA ARG A 235 0.89 -15.32 -22.56
C ARG A 235 2.32 -15.74 -22.82
N ASP A 236 2.63 -16.12 -24.04
CA ASP A 236 4.00 -16.46 -24.45
C ASP A 236 4.92 -15.24 -24.41
N VAL A 237 4.43 -14.06 -24.74
CA VAL A 237 5.17 -12.80 -24.59
C VAL A 237 5.37 -12.48 -23.11
N GLN A 238 4.32 -12.56 -22.29
CA GLN A 238 4.44 -12.39 -20.84
C GLN A 238 5.51 -13.32 -20.23
N GLN A 239 5.47 -14.61 -20.59
CA GLN A 239 6.46 -15.60 -20.12
C GLN A 239 7.88 -15.25 -20.56
N ASN A 240 8.09 -14.83 -21.79
CA ASN A 240 9.41 -14.46 -22.30
C ASN A 240 9.96 -13.21 -21.59
N VAL A 241 9.14 -12.19 -21.39
CA VAL A 241 9.51 -10.97 -20.68
C VAL A 241 9.78 -11.26 -19.21
N PHE A 242 8.97 -12.09 -18.57
CA PHE A 242 9.21 -12.51 -17.18
C PHE A 242 10.53 -13.26 -17.04
N ARG A 243 10.84 -14.24 -17.92
CA ARG A 243 12.14 -14.92 -17.94
C ARG A 243 13.29 -13.94 -18.06
N ARG A 244 13.17 -12.97 -18.95
CA ARG A 244 14.22 -11.96 -19.14
C ARG A 244 14.42 -11.16 -17.86
N GLN A 245 13.36 -10.76 -17.19
CA GLN A 245 13.45 -10.01 -15.95
C GLN A 245 13.99 -10.85 -14.78
N VAL A 246 13.69 -12.16 -14.72
CA VAL A 246 14.36 -13.07 -13.76
C VAL A 246 15.88 -13.10 -14.00
N GLN A 247 16.32 -13.19 -15.26
CA GLN A 247 17.76 -13.13 -15.62
C GLN A 247 18.38 -11.78 -15.20
N LEU A 248 17.64 -10.66 -15.39
CA LEU A 248 18.10 -9.35 -14.94
C LEU A 248 18.22 -9.28 -13.40
N ALA A 249 17.34 -9.92 -12.65
CA ALA A 249 17.45 -10.01 -11.19
C ALA A 249 18.75 -10.71 -10.77
N HIS A 250 19.15 -11.79 -11.45
CA HIS A 250 20.45 -12.44 -11.21
C HIS A 250 21.63 -11.52 -11.52
N VAL A 251 21.56 -10.77 -12.63
CA VAL A 251 22.65 -9.84 -13.03
C VAL A 251 22.76 -8.67 -12.07
N THR A 252 21.65 -8.09 -11.66
CA THR A 252 21.60 -6.88 -10.83
C THR A 252 21.76 -7.18 -9.34
N GLY A 253 21.52 -8.43 -8.92
CA GLY A 253 21.48 -8.83 -7.51
C GLY A 253 20.27 -8.27 -6.75
N LEU A 254 19.26 -7.77 -7.46
CA LEU A 254 18.02 -7.25 -6.86
C LEU A 254 17.00 -8.38 -6.61
N PRO A 255 16.20 -8.31 -5.54
CA PRO A 255 15.08 -9.22 -5.34
C PRO A 255 13.97 -8.94 -6.35
N LEU A 256 13.09 -9.94 -6.55
CA LEU A 256 11.90 -9.80 -7.39
C LEU A 256 10.66 -9.44 -6.57
N VAL A 257 9.85 -8.49 -7.06
CA VAL A 257 8.46 -8.29 -6.64
C VAL A 257 7.56 -8.84 -7.73
N LEU A 258 6.80 -9.87 -7.39
CA LEU A 258 6.08 -10.72 -8.35
C LEU A 258 4.59 -10.40 -8.39
N HIS A 259 4.10 -10.05 -9.57
CA HIS A 259 2.68 -10.06 -9.93
C HIS A 259 2.30 -11.42 -10.52
N VAL A 260 1.46 -12.18 -9.85
CA VAL A 260 1.00 -13.47 -10.37
C VAL A 260 -0.51 -13.61 -10.20
N ARG A 261 -1.24 -13.65 -11.31
CA ARG A 261 -2.69 -13.76 -11.27
C ARG A 261 -3.19 -14.81 -12.27
N ASP A 262 -3.88 -15.84 -11.77
CA ASP A 262 -4.36 -17.00 -12.53
C ASP A 262 -3.23 -17.70 -13.34
N ALA A 263 -1.96 -17.56 -12.90
CA ALA A 263 -0.76 -17.97 -13.64
C ALA A 263 0.33 -18.60 -12.74
N HIS A 264 -0.01 -18.98 -11.50
CA HIS A 264 0.97 -19.44 -10.50
C HIS A 264 1.80 -20.64 -10.92
N GLU A 265 1.20 -21.59 -11.68
CA GLU A 265 1.91 -22.76 -12.18
C GLU A 265 3.04 -22.38 -13.13
N ASP A 266 2.74 -21.54 -14.13
CA ASP A 266 3.73 -21.09 -15.11
C ASP A 266 4.79 -20.16 -14.48
N ALA A 267 4.38 -19.26 -13.58
CA ALA A 267 5.31 -18.38 -12.88
C ALA A 267 6.30 -19.18 -12.01
N PHE A 268 5.80 -20.15 -11.28
CA PHE A 268 6.63 -21.03 -10.46
C PHE A 268 7.59 -21.86 -11.33
N ARG A 269 7.10 -22.46 -12.41
CA ARG A 269 7.91 -23.22 -13.37
C ARG A 269 9.02 -22.37 -13.96
N ILE A 270 8.74 -21.12 -14.33
CA ILE A 270 9.76 -20.21 -14.88
C ILE A 270 10.84 -19.95 -13.85
N LEU A 271 10.49 -19.68 -12.59
CA LEU A 271 11.47 -19.49 -11.52
C LEU A 271 12.30 -20.75 -11.24
N GLU A 272 11.72 -21.95 -11.40
CA GLU A 272 12.47 -23.21 -11.29
C GLU A 272 13.47 -23.39 -12.46
N GLU A 273 13.08 -23.00 -13.66
CA GLU A 273 13.89 -23.12 -14.86
C GLU A 273 15.00 -22.08 -14.94
N GLU A 274 14.74 -20.82 -14.61
CA GLU A 274 15.73 -19.72 -14.63
C GLU A 274 16.57 -19.63 -13.34
N GLY A 275 16.12 -20.29 -12.28
CA GLY A 275 16.69 -20.20 -10.93
C GLY A 275 16.04 -19.09 -10.07
N TRP A 276 15.86 -19.39 -8.79
CA TRP A 276 15.35 -18.43 -7.82
C TRP A 276 16.43 -17.41 -7.48
N PRO A 277 16.18 -16.08 -7.54
CA PRO A 277 17.16 -15.07 -7.17
C PRO A 277 17.62 -15.22 -5.71
N GLU A 278 18.91 -15.15 -5.46
CA GLU A 278 19.48 -15.21 -4.11
C GLU A 278 18.98 -14.07 -3.21
N ALA A 279 18.71 -12.91 -3.81
CA ALA A 279 18.15 -11.77 -3.11
C ALA A 279 16.72 -11.99 -2.61
N GLY A 280 16.04 -13.04 -3.10
CA GLY A 280 14.70 -13.44 -2.70
C GLY A 280 13.59 -12.96 -3.63
N THR A 281 12.40 -13.42 -3.35
CA THR A 281 11.17 -13.07 -4.09
C THR A 281 10.07 -12.64 -3.12
N LEU A 282 9.27 -11.68 -3.54
CA LEU A 282 8.06 -11.22 -2.87
C LEU A 282 6.86 -11.45 -3.78
N LEU A 283 5.97 -12.35 -3.39
CA LEU A 283 4.67 -12.48 -4.02
C LEU A 283 3.75 -11.39 -3.48
N HIS A 284 3.55 -10.33 -4.28
CA HIS A 284 2.68 -9.23 -3.89
C HIS A 284 1.21 -9.58 -4.13
N CYS A 285 0.32 -8.85 -3.47
CA CYS A 285 -1.14 -8.93 -3.60
C CYS A 285 -1.66 -10.38 -3.62
N CYS A 286 -1.16 -11.20 -2.68
CA CYS A 286 -1.50 -12.61 -2.63
C CYS A 286 -3.01 -12.83 -2.75
N SER A 287 -3.41 -13.61 -3.75
CA SER A 287 -4.81 -13.86 -4.11
C SER A 287 -5.19 -15.34 -4.07
N VAL A 288 -4.28 -16.20 -3.64
CA VAL A 288 -4.47 -17.66 -3.64
C VAL A 288 -4.71 -18.25 -2.25
N GLY A 289 -5.34 -19.41 -2.24
CA GLY A 289 -5.58 -20.18 -1.02
C GLY A 289 -4.33 -20.90 -0.50
N PRO A 290 -4.41 -21.49 0.72
CA PRO A 290 -3.29 -22.11 1.40
C PRO A 290 -2.57 -23.20 0.60
N ASP A 291 -3.32 -24.04 -0.10
CA ASP A 291 -2.76 -25.17 -0.83
C ASP A 291 -1.83 -24.74 -1.98
N GLU A 292 -2.22 -23.70 -2.70
CA GLU A 292 -1.42 -23.15 -3.79
C GLU A 292 -0.26 -22.29 -3.25
N LEU A 293 -0.47 -21.57 -2.14
CA LEU A 293 0.54 -20.76 -1.51
C LEU A 293 1.67 -21.58 -0.88
N ALA A 294 1.39 -22.81 -0.42
CA ALA A 294 2.34 -23.61 0.34
C ALA A 294 3.71 -23.75 -0.36
N ARG A 295 3.71 -24.04 -1.66
CA ARG A 295 4.94 -24.21 -2.44
C ARG A 295 5.80 -22.93 -2.52
N TRP A 296 5.16 -21.75 -2.56
CA TRP A 296 5.86 -20.46 -2.55
C TRP A 296 6.55 -20.23 -1.20
N VAL A 297 5.84 -20.52 -0.11
CA VAL A 297 6.37 -20.44 1.25
C VAL A 297 7.52 -21.44 1.46
N GLU A 298 7.40 -22.66 0.96
CA GLU A 298 8.46 -23.68 1.02
C GLU A 298 9.74 -23.24 0.29
N ARG A 299 9.59 -22.51 -0.83
CA ARG A 299 10.72 -21.91 -1.56
C ARG A 299 11.30 -20.66 -0.91
N GLY A 300 10.73 -20.21 0.19
CA GLY A 300 11.22 -19.07 0.94
C GLY A 300 10.72 -17.72 0.44
N ALA A 301 9.70 -17.68 -0.40
CA ALA A 301 9.11 -16.43 -0.85
C ALA A 301 8.54 -15.63 0.33
N HIS A 302 8.72 -14.32 0.29
CA HIS A 302 7.93 -13.38 1.08
C HIS A 302 6.55 -13.25 0.43
N VAL A 303 5.55 -12.98 1.24
CA VAL A 303 4.16 -12.88 0.77
C VAL A 303 3.52 -11.64 1.37
N ALA A 304 3.06 -10.73 0.52
CA ALA A 304 2.34 -9.55 0.96
C ALA A 304 0.83 -9.71 0.78
N PHE A 305 0.10 -9.20 1.75
CA PHE A 305 -1.35 -9.15 1.73
C PHE A 305 -1.81 -7.70 1.80
N GLY A 306 -2.71 -7.35 0.89
CA GLY A 306 -3.35 -6.04 0.81
C GLY A 306 -4.75 -6.00 1.45
N GLY A 307 -5.49 -4.93 1.16
CA GLY A 307 -6.83 -4.68 1.69
C GLY A 307 -7.83 -5.82 1.45
N ALA A 308 -7.59 -6.69 0.47
CA ALA A 308 -8.44 -7.85 0.17
C ALA A 308 -8.63 -8.82 1.35
N VAL A 309 -7.66 -8.95 2.24
CA VAL A 309 -7.78 -9.80 3.44
C VAL A 309 -8.92 -9.36 4.36
N THR A 310 -9.34 -8.09 4.27
CA THR A 310 -10.45 -7.52 5.04
C THR A 310 -11.82 -7.78 4.41
N PHE A 311 -11.90 -8.26 3.14
CA PHE A 311 -13.16 -8.40 2.43
C PHE A 311 -13.98 -9.58 2.96
N GLN A 312 -15.30 -9.45 2.85
CA GLN A 312 -16.22 -10.43 3.43
C GLN A 312 -16.02 -11.87 2.92
N ARG A 313 -15.69 -12.01 1.62
CA ARG A 313 -15.58 -13.32 0.95
C ARG A 313 -14.11 -13.76 0.74
N SER A 314 -13.21 -13.37 1.63
CA SER A 314 -11.77 -13.66 1.52
C SER A 314 -11.29 -14.65 2.58
N ASP A 315 -12.07 -15.71 2.85
CA ASP A 315 -11.71 -16.72 3.86
C ASP A 315 -10.42 -17.44 3.49
N ASP A 316 -10.23 -17.76 2.21
CA ASP A 316 -9.00 -18.42 1.72
C ASP A 316 -7.78 -17.52 1.90
N LEU A 317 -7.89 -16.21 1.60
CA LEU A 317 -6.80 -15.27 1.83
C LEU A 317 -6.46 -15.11 3.30
N ARG A 318 -7.46 -15.12 4.17
CA ARG A 318 -7.25 -15.13 5.63
C ARG A 318 -6.51 -16.38 6.08
N ALA A 319 -6.92 -17.55 5.58
CA ALA A 319 -6.22 -18.80 5.85
C ALA A 319 -4.78 -18.77 5.33
N SER A 320 -4.57 -18.24 4.13
CA SER A 320 -3.23 -18.02 3.55
C SER A 320 -2.39 -17.09 4.42
N SER A 321 -2.93 -15.96 4.89
CA SER A 321 -2.19 -15.04 5.76
C SER A 321 -1.84 -15.66 7.12
N ALA A 322 -2.64 -16.61 7.60
CA ALA A 322 -2.37 -17.31 8.84
C ALA A 322 -1.21 -18.31 8.75
N MET A 323 -0.97 -18.90 7.56
CA MET A 323 0.06 -19.93 7.39
C MET A 323 1.45 -19.39 7.10
N VAL A 324 1.57 -18.17 6.56
CA VAL A 324 2.88 -17.59 6.23
C VAL A 324 3.67 -17.32 7.50
N PRO A 325 4.95 -17.76 7.61
CA PRO A 325 5.80 -17.42 8.76
C PRO A 325 5.93 -15.90 8.91
N ALA A 326 5.90 -15.39 10.14
CA ALA A 326 5.83 -13.95 10.40
C ALA A 326 7.04 -13.17 9.82
N GLU A 327 8.19 -13.81 9.73
CA GLU A 327 9.41 -13.27 9.12
C GLU A 327 9.37 -13.17 7.59
N ARG A 328 8.29 -13.63 6.96
CA ARG A 328 8.05 -13.52 5.50
C ARG A 328 6.66 -13.00 5.17
N LEU A 329 5.90 -12.66 6.19
CA LEU A 329 4.55 -12.11 6.07
C LEU A 329 4.62 -10.59 6.02
N LEU A 330 4.23 -10.02 4.91
CA LEU A 330 4.29 -8.58 4.66
C LEU A 330 2.91 -7.97 4.51
N THR A 331 2.84 -6.67 4.65
CA THR A 331 1.64 -5.87 4.43
C THR A 331 1.86 -4.88 3.29
N GLU A 332 0.80 -4.61 2.57
CA GLU A 332 0.77 -3.65 1.48
C GLU A 332 -0.61 -3.03 1.31
N THR A 333 -0.72 -2.05 0.43
CA THR A 333 -2.02 -1.49 0.03
C THR A 333 -2.38 -1.78 -1.41
N ASP A 334 -1.41 -1.83 -2.31
CA ASP A 334 -1.61 -1.73 -3.75
C ASP A 334 -2.34 -0.41 -4.11
N ALA A 335 -2.02 0.67 -3.37
CA ALA A 335 -2.61 1.99 -3.57
C ALA A 335 -2.35 2.52 -4.98
N PRO A 336 -3.34 3.13 -5.65
CA PRO A 336 -4.63 3.64 -5.15
C PRO A 336 -5.75 2.60 -5.10
N TYR A 337 -5.46 1.34 -5.34
CA TYR A 337 -6.44 0.27 -5.43
C TYR A 337 -6.72 -0.38 -4.07
N MET A 338 -7.62 -1.34 -4.04
CA MET A 338 -7.81 -2.32 -2.96
C MET A 338 -8.09 -1.73 -1.57
N ALA A 339 -8.69 -0.52 -1.47
CA ALA A 339 -9.05 0.06 -0.17
C ALA A 339 -9.75 -0.97 0.74
N PRO A 340 -9.29 -1.13 2.00
CA PRO A 340 -9.81 -2.13 2.93
C PRO A 340 -11.26 -1.86 3.35
N VAL A 341 -11.94 -2.85 3.90
CA VAL A 341 -13.23 -2.65 4.56
C VAL A 341 -13.00 -1.84 5.85
N PRO A 342 -13.85 -0.81 6.12
CA PRO A 342 -15.10 -0.46 5.44
C PRO A 342 -14.98 0.57 4.31
N PHE A 343 -13.79 0.87 3.83
CA PHE A 343 -13.48 1.99 2.93
C PHE A 343 -13.50 1.62 1.44
N ARG A 344 -14.09 0.48 1.06
CA ARG A 344 -14.23 0.08 -0.34
C ARG A 344 -14.86 1.18 -1.20
N GLY A 345 -14.23 1.42 -2.37
CA GLY A 345 -14.72 2.37 -3.37
C GLY A 345 -14.24 3.81 -3.19
N ILE A 346 -13.23 4.03 -2.35
CA ILE A 346 -12.45 5.28 -2.30
C ILE A 346 -11.02 5.02 -2.77
N GLU A 347 -10.28 6.06 -3.07
CA GLU A 347 -8.84 5.96 -3.34
C GLU A 347 -8.13 5.45 -2.08
N CYS A 348 -7.34 4.39 -2.23
CA CYS A 348 -6.52 3.86 -1.16
C CYS A 348 -5.19 4.61 -1.12
N GLY A 349 -4.72 4.96 0.06
CA GLY A 349 -3.37 5.45 0.29
C GLY A 349 -2.58 4.48 1.16
N PRO A 350 -1.24 4.59 1.22
CA PRO A 350 -0.40 3.76 2.08
C PRO A 350 -0.81 3.77 3.54
N GLU A 351 -1.41 4.85 4.05
CA GLU A 351 -1.93 4.96 5.40
C GLU A 351 -2.99 3.90 5.74
N PHE A 352 -3.64 3.31 4.74
CA PHE A 352 -4.62 2.24 4.94
C PHE A 352 -4.00 0.88 5.27
N THR A 353 -2.69 0.70 5.15
CA THR A 353 -1.98 -0.55 5.48
C THR A 353 -2.26 -1.00 6.92
N ILE A 354 -2.51 -0.09 7.84
CA ILE A 354 -2.84 -0.40 9.24
C ILE A 354 -4.08 -1.30 9.38
N PHE A 355 -5.06 -1.18 8.48
CA PHE A 355 -6.26 -2.05 8.49
C PHE A 355 -5.91 -3.47 8.08
N THR A 356 -5.04 -3.63 7.10
CA THR A 356 -4.51 -4.93 6.68
C THR A 356 -3.73 -5.59 7.81
N ALA A 357 -2.79 -4.87 8.42
CA ALA A 357 -1.97 -5.36 9.52
C ALA A 357 -2.82 -5.77 10.74
N GLY A 358 -3.78 -4.92 11.13
CA GLY A 358 -4.72 -5.22 12.19
C GLY A 358 -5.56 -6.47 11.91
N ARG A 359 -6.06 -6.61 10.67
CA ARG A 359 -6.84 -7.77 10.27
C ARG A 359 -6.03 -9.07 10.28
N ILE A 360 -4.79 -9.04 9.82
CA ILE A 360 -3.89 -10.20 9.87
C ILE A 360 -3.66 -10.65 11.32
N ALA A 361 -3.41 -9.70 12.23
CA ALA A 361 -3.25 -10.03 13.65
C ALA A 361 -4.50 -10.69 14.25
N GLU A 362 -5.70 -10.18 13.94
CA GLU A 362 -6.97 -10.78 14.34
C GLU A 362 -7.13 -12.22 13.79
N VAL A 363 -6.87 -12.42 12.50
CA VAL A 363 -6.95 -13.73 11.82
C VAL A 363 -6.02 -14.74 12.49
N ARG A 364 -4.84 -14.31 12.94
CA ARG A 364 -3.88 -15.14 13.67
C ARG A 364 -4.23 -15.33 15.14
N GLY A 365 -5.36 -14.78 15.59
CA GLY A 365 -5.81 -14.89 16.98
C GLY A 365 -4.96 -14.12 17.98
N VAL A 366 -4.21 -13.11 17.52
CA VAL A 366 -3.30 -12.32 18.36
C VAL A 366 -4.02 -11.06 18.82
N ALA A 367 -4.38 -11.05 20.11
CA ALA A 367 -5.06 -9.93 20.74
C ALA A 367 -4.14 -8.72 20.94
N PRO A 368 -4.70 -7.49 21.05
CA PRO A 368 -3.96 -6.29 21.41
C PRO A 368 -3.06 -6.49 22.62
N GLY A 369 -1.85 -5.92 22.58
CA GLY A 369 -0.82 -6.02 23.62
C GLY A 369 0.52 -6.51 23.09
N GLU A 370 1.38 -7.01 23.98
CA GLU A 370 2.76 -7.35 23.66
C GLU A 370 2.89 -8.43 22.56
N ALA A 371 2.00 -9.42 22.52
CA ALA A 371 2.04 -10.45 21.49
C ALA A 371 1.72 -9.87 20.09
N ARG A 372 0.74 -8.95 19.99
CA ARG A 372 0.44 -8.27 18.72
C ARG A 372 1.56 -7.34 18.33
N ARG A 373 2.13 -6.60 19.27
CA ARG A 373 3.31 -5.79 19.05
C ARG A 373 4.45 -6.60 18.45
N ALA A 374 4.77 -7.76 19.03
CA ALA A 374 5.85 -8.62 18.54
C ALA A 374 5.58 -9.13 17.12
N LEU A 375 4.34 -9.54 16.80
CA LEU A 375 3.96 -9.97 15.46
C LEU A 375 4.10 -8.82 14.44
N LEU A 376 3.54 -7.66 14.75
CA LEU A 376 3.57 -6.48 13.86
C LEU A 376 4.99 -6.01 13.62
N GLN A 377 5.83 -5.97 14.68
CA GLN A 377 7.24 -5.61 14.54
C GLN A 377 7.98 -6.60 13.64
N GLN A 378 7.71 -7.90 13.77
CA GLN A 378 8.34 -8.92 12.94
C GLN A 378 7.94 -8.78 11.46
N MET A 379 6.65 -8.51 11.18
CA MET A 379 6.15 -8.26 9.83
C MET A 379 6.78 -6.98 9.24
N HIS A 380 6.83 -5.90 10.02
CA HIS A 380 7.48 -4.65 9.63
C HIS A 380 8.96 -4.87 9.29
N ASP A 381 9.71 -5.49 10.21
CA ASP A 381 11.14 -5.73 10.04
C ASP A 381 11.44 -6.60 8.82
N ALA A 382 10.59 -7.60 8.54
CA ALA A 382 10.69 -8.44 7.35
C ALA A 382 10.53 -7.60 6.06
N GLY A 383 9.51 -6.73 5.99
CA GLY A 383 9.28 -5.85 4.84
C GLY A 383 10.42 -4.87 4.62
N VAL A 384 10.85 -4.21 5.69
CA VAL A 384 11.98 -3.27 5.66
C VAL A 384 13.29 -3.99 5.27
N ALA A 385 13.58 -5.15 5.86
CA ALA A 385 14.79 -5.90 5.51
C ALA A 385 14.79 -6.37 4.06
N PHE A 386 13.62 -6.71 3.50
CA PHE A 386 13.50 -7.13 2.11
C PHE A 386 13.70 -5.98 1.12
N LEU A 387 13.16 -4.80 1.39
CA LEU A 387 13.11 -3.68 0.45
C LEU A 387 14.02 -2.48 0.80
N ASN A 388 14.60 -2.41 2.00
CA ASN A 388 15.50 -1.32 2.38
C ASN A 388 16.96 -1.80 2.43
N ARG A 389 17.45 -2.26 1.30
CA ARG A 389 18.80 -2.82 1.16
C ARG A 389 19.80 -1.74 0.74
N GLU A 390 21.06 -1.98 1.10
CA GLU A 390 22.17 -1.24 0.51
C GLU A 390 22.28 -1.51 -0.99
N PRO A 391 22.72 -0.55 -1.79
CA PRO A 391 22.90 -0.75 -3.22
C PRO A 391 23.76 -1.99 -3.52
N THR A 392 23.36 -2.77 -4.51
CA THR A 392 24.08 -3.97 -4.93
C THR A 392 25.46 -3.63 -5.52
N GLU A 393 26.31 -4.63 -5.72
CA GLU A 393 27.59 -4.42 -6.42
C GLU A 393 27.37 -3.93 -7.83
N TRP A 394 26.36 -4.47 -8.52
CA TRP A 394 25.98 -4.04 -9.84
C TRP A 394 25.54 -2.56 -9.87
N GLN A 395 24.68 -2.15 -8.94
CA GLN A 395 24.24 -0.75 -8.84
C GLN A 395 25.42 0.21 -8.60
N ARG A 396 26.33 -0.17 -7.70
CA ARG A 396 27.54 0.65 -7.46
C ARG A 396 28.44 0.77 -8.69
N ALA A 397 28.55 -0.31 -9.46
CA ALA A 397 29.35 -0.34 -10.68
C ALA A 397 28.72 0.45 -11.85
N HIS A 398 27.37 0.66 -11.81
CA HIS A 398 26.61 1.33 -12.87
C HIS A 398 26.00 2.67 -12.40
N ALA A 399 26.51 3.25 -11.34
CA ALA A 399 25.98 4.49 -10.78
C ALA A 399 26.04 5.70 -11.73
N ASP A 400 26.91 5.67 -12.75
CA ASP A 400 27.02 6.73 -13.73
C ASP A 400 25.82 6.72 -14.72
N ILE A 401 25.26 5.55 -15.04
CA ILE A 401 24.06 5.39 -15.86
C ILE A 401 22.88 6.12 -15.20
N ALA A 402 22.69 5.94 -13.89
CA ALA A 402 21.64 6.58 -13.13
C ALA A 402 21.76 8.11 -13.00
N ARG A 403 22.95 8.67 -13.21
CA ARG A 403 23.18 10.13 -13.15
C ARG A 403 22.78 10.85 -14.44
N ASP A 404 22.91 10.19 -15.58
CA ASP A 404 22.58 10.77 -16.88
C ASP A 404 21.05 10.82 -17.10
N ALA A 405 20.28 10.09 -16.26
CA ALA A 405 18.82 10.00 -16.25
C ALA A 405 18.11 11.02 -15.33
N ARG A 406 18.87 11.89 -14.66
CA ARG A 406 18.35 12.94 -13.78
C ARG A 406 18.34 14.28 -14.55
#